data_c18c6d9b9482af973758ce05f0aaf4bf
#
_entry.id   c18c6d9b9482af973758ce05f0aaf4bf
#
_cell.length_a   1.000
_cell.length_b   1.000
_cell.length_c   1.000
_cell.angle_alpha   90.00
_cell.angle_beta   90.00
_cell.angle_gamma   90.00
#
_symmetry.space_group_name_H-M   'P 1'
#
loop_
_entity.id
_entity.type
_entity.pdbx_description
1 polymer ?
#
loop_
_entity_poly.entity_id
_entity_poly.type
_entity_poly.pdbx_seq_one_letter_code
_entity_poly.pdbx_strand_id
1 'polypeptide(L)'
;MTIRTIVVAGGSSGIGLAVAQKAVADGWRTIIVDRQEPIEPVDAAFFHCDLLDNDSAHQVLDGIVRDQERIDALVISAGGAMNGRLESKTMEEWDNYYSNDTLLVLRTTRILLPRLRETAERYGIADIVVMGSIAGTTAFEDAAVYGSISAARNALGEQLRLELRGERIRARTIATGYVETPLTKRMSMNAVTEQMGQDPLRPRDIAEIVHHGINLPPEVTVHNIVVVPTKQGWA
;
A
#
# COMPACT_ATOMS: atom_id res chain seq x y z
N MET A 1 -26.20 11.25 1.58
CA MET A 1 -25.02 10.69 0.85
C MET A 1 -24.63 9.40 1.52
N THR A 2 -24.44 8.31 0.77
CA THR A 2 -23.94 7.05 1.33
C THR A 2 -22.50 7.21 1.75
N ILE A 3 -22.14 6.67 2.93
CA ILE A 3 -20.77 6.75 3.48
C ILE A 3 -19.83 5.94 2.58
N ARG A 4 -18.72 6.54 2.16
CA ARG A 4 -17.68 5.86 1.38
C ARG A 4 -16.95 4.84 2.23
N THR A 5 -16.49 3.75 1.60
CA THR A 5 -15.77 2.66 2.28
C THR A 5 -14.35 2.54 1.73
N ILE A 6 -13.38 2.45 2.63
CA ILE A 6 -11.98 2.18 2.31
C ILE A 6 -11.53 0.86 2.95
N VAL A 7 -10.83 0.05 2.18
CA VAL A 7 -10.13 -1.15 2.68
C VAL A 7 -8.63 -0.87 2.69
N VAL A 8 -8.00 -1.03 3.84
CA VAL A 8 -6.56 -0.85 4.02
C VAL A 8 -5.92 -2.19 4.34
N ALA A 9 -5.29 -2.80 3.36
CA ALA A 9 -4.49 -4.00 3.50
C ALA A 9 -3.10 -3.61 4.09
N GLY A 10 -2.79 -4.11 5.28
CA GLY A 10 -1.63 -3.67 6.06
C GLY A 10 -1.91 -2.38 6.85
N GLY A 11 -3.11 -2.27 7.44
CA GLY A 11 -3.59 -1.07 8.12
C GLY A 11 -3.27 -0.98 9.61
N SER A 12 -2.54 -1.93 10.19
CA SER A 12 -2.34 -1.99 11.63
C SER A 12 -1.12 -1.21 12.15
N SER A 13 -0.26 -0.73 11.27
CA SER A 13 0.91 0.07 11.65
C SER A 13 1.39 0.98 10.52
N GLY A 14 2.30 1.90 10.84
CA GLY A 14 2.99 2.73 9.88
C GLY A 14 2.07 3.51 8.94
N ILE A 15 2.38 3.49 7.65
CA ILE A 15 1.63 4.24 6.62
C ILE A 15 0.18 3.79 6.57
N GLY A 16 -0.08 2.47 6.56
CA GLY A 16 -1.43 1.94 6.48
C GLY A 16 -2.33 2.38 7.64
N LEU A 17 -1.80 2.38 8.87
CA LEU A 17 -2.53 2.86 10.03
C LEU A 17 -2.84 4.36 9.92
N ALA A 18 -1.88 5.16 9.49
CA ALA A 18 -2.10 6.59 9.29
C ALA A 18 -3.17 6.86 8.22
N VAL A 19 -3.20 6.06 7.13
CA VAL A 19 -4.27 6.13 6.11
C VAL A 19 -5.62 5.77 6.72
N ALA A 20 -5.69 4.71 7.53
CA ALA A 20 -6.93 4.30 8.19
C ALA A 20 -7.44 5.38 9.17
N GLN A 21 -6.55 5.94 10.00
CA GLN A 21 -6.88 7.03 10.93
C GLN A 21 -7.40 8.27 10.19
N LYS A 22 -6.74 8.65 9.08
CA LYS A 22 -7.18 9.76 8.24
C LYS A 22 -8.55 9.51 7.60
N ALA A 23 -8.79 8.29 7.11
CA ALA A 23 -10.07 7.90 6.54
C ALA A 23 -11.21 8.01 7.56
N VAL A 24 -10.99 7.53 8.78
CA VAL A 24 -11.95 7.68 9.89
C VAL A 24 -12.22 9.16 10.18
N ALA A 25 -11.18 9.98 10.27
CA ALA A 25 -11.31 11.42 10.51
C ALA A 25 -12.10 12.13 9.40
N ASP A 26 -12.01 11.65 8.16
CA ASP A 26 -12.74 12.17 7.00
C ASP A 26 -14.16 11.55 6.85
N GLY A 27 -14.61 10.75 7.83
CA GLY A 27 -15.94 10.16 7.88
C GLY A 27 -16.17 8.97 6.96
N TRP A 28 -15.11 8.26 6.55
CA TRP A 28 -15.22 7.05 5.77
C TRP A 28 -15.43 5.82 6.68
N ARG A 29 -16.24 4.87 6.21
CA ARG A 29 -16.21 3.52 6.76
C ARG A 29 -14.85 2.91 6.46
N THR A 30 -14.09 2.58 7.49
CA THR A 30 -12.73 2.09 7.36
C THR A 30 -12.63 0.63 7.77
N ILE A 31 -12.01 -0.17 6.92
CA ILE A 31 -11.77 -1.60 7.13
C ILE A 31 -10.26 -1.82 7.07
N ILE A 32 -9.72 -2.41 8.13
CA ILE A 32 -8.33 -2.82 8.22
C ILE A 32 -8.24 -4.33 8.07
N VAL A 33 -7.36 -4.78 7.18
CA VAL A 33 -7.01 -6.19 6.99
C VAL A 33 -5.53 -6.37 7.28
N ASP A 34 -5.20 -7.09 8.34
CA ASP A 34 -3.81 -7.27 8.77
C ASP A 34 -3.68 -8.54 9.62
N ARG A 35 -2.48 -9.06 9.76
CA ARG A 35 -2.14 -10.20 10.64
C ARG A 35 -1.97 -9.82 12.11
N GLN A 36 -1.97 -8.55 12.45
CA GLN A 36 -1.89 -8.05 13.83
C GLN A 36 -2.89 -6.91 14.02
N GLU A 37 -3.36 -6.75 15.25
CA GLU A 37 -4.23 -5.63 15.59
C GLU A 37 -3.52 -4.28 15.43
N PRO A 38 -4.27 -3.20 15.19
CA PRO A 38 -3.72 -1.85 15.14
C PRO A 38 -2.92 -1.51 16.40
N ILE A 39 -1.71 -0.98 16.21
CA ILE A 39 -0.82 -0.61 17.33
C ILE A 39 -1.28 0.67 18.06
N GLU A 40 -2.19 1.42 17.49
CA GLU A 40 -2.83 2.60 18.07
C GLU A 40 -4.35 2.53 17.84
N PRO A 41 -5.16 3.12 18.72
CA PRO A 41 -6.61 3.14 18.58
C PRO A 41 -7.07 3.77 17.26
N VAL A 42 -8.00 3.12 16.58
CA VAL A 42 -8.65 3.61 15.38
C VAL A 42 -10.08 3.04 15.32
N ASP A 43 -11.07 3.88 15.01
CA ASP A 43 -12.47 3.46 14.86
C ASP A 43 -12.69 2.83 13.48
N ALA A 44 -12.14 1.63 13.29
CA ALA A 44 -12.19 0.87 12.04
C ALA A 44 -12.59 -0.58 12.30
N ALA A 45 -13.29 -1.21 11.36
CA ALA A 45 -13.51 -2.64 11.40
C ALA A 45 -12.19 -3.36 11.12
N PHE A 46 -11.76 -4.22 12.05
CA PHE A 46 -10.54 -4.99 11.92
C PHE A 46 -10.84 -6.45 11.55
N PHE A 47 -10.14 -6.95 10.53
CA PHE A 47 -10.17 -8.33 10.10
C PHE A 47 -8.76 -8.93 10.19
N HIS A 48 -8.59 -9.89 11.10
CA HIS A 48 -7.34 -10.64 11.19
C HIS A 48 -7.16 -11.51 9.94
N CYS A 49 -6.07 -11.30 9.21
CA CYS A 49 -5.79 -12.03 7.98
C CYS A 49 -4.29 -12.03 7.68
N ASP A 50 -3.72 -13.18 7.46
CA ASP A 50 -2.43 -13.27 6.77
C ASP A 50 -2.68 -13.21 5.26
N LEU A 51 -2.41 -12.07 4.65
CA LEU A 51 -2.58 -11.86 3.21
C LEU A 51 -1.58 -12.67 2.37
N LEU A 52 -0.56 -13.28 2.99
CA LEU A 52 0.38 -14.18 2.33
C LEU A 52 -0.19 -15.60 2.24
N ASP A 53 -1.04 -15.98 3.17
CA ASP A 53 -1.80 -17.23 3.11
C ASP A 53 -2.98 -17.06 2.14
N ASN A 54 -3.02 -17.93 1.11
CA ASN A 54 -4.03 -17.82 0.06
C ASN A 54 -5.44 -18.10 0.57
N ASP A 55 -5.60 -19.09 1.44
CA ASP A 55 -6.92 -19.52 1.93
C ASP A 55 -7.46 -18.50 2.94
N SER A 56 -6.61 -18.01 3.84
CA SER A 56 -6.94 -16.91 4.76
C SER A 56 -7.36 -15.65 4.00
N ALA A 57 -6.57 -15.25 2.98
CA ALA A 57 -6.87 -14.08 2.16
C ALA A 57 -8.22 -14.22 1.45
N HIS A 58 -8.50 -15.36 0.80
CA HIS A 58 -9.79 -15.61 0.16
C HIS A 58 -10.92 -15.59 1.17
N GLN A 59 -10.82 -16.32 2.29
CA GLN A 59 -11.86 -16.38 3.30
C GLN A 59 -12.25 -14.99 3.80
N VAL A 60 -11.28 -14.15 4.13
CA VAL A 60 -11.53 -12.82 4.71
C VAL A 60 -11.98 -11.83 3.64
N LEU A 61 -11.24 -11.72 2.52
CA LEU A 61 -11.52 -10.71 1.50
C LEU A 61 -12.82 -11.00 0.73
N ASP A 62 -13.15 -12.26 0.44
CA ASP A 62 -14.45 -12.62 -0.13
C ASP A 62 -15.60 -12.33 0.84
N GLY A 63 -15.36 -12.47 2.17
CA GLY A 63 -16.28 -12.02 3.20
C GLY A 63 -16.55 -10.52 3.10
N ILE A 64 -15.49 -9.72 3.03
CA ILE A 64 -15.60 -8.26 2.87
C ILE A 64 -16.37 -7.91 1.58
N VAL A 65 -16.09 -8.58 0.46
CA VAL A 65 -16.81 -8.38 -0.80
C VAL A 65 -18.31 -8.66 -0.65
N ARG A 66 -18.69 -9.71 0.08
CA ARG A 66 -20.12 -10.03 0.31
C ARG A 66 -20.81 -9.01 1.22
N ASP A 67 -20.14 -8.59 2.29
CA ASP A 67 -20.75 -7.84 3.37
C ASP A 67 -20.77 -6.32 3.13
N GLN A 68 -19.90 -5.81 2.27
CA GLN A 68 -19.85 -4.39 1.95
C GLN A 68 -20.63 -4.08 0.68
N GLU A 69 -21.59 -3.15 0.75
CA GLU A 69 -22.35 -2.66 -0.41
C GLU A 69 -21.43 -1.93 -1.40
N ARG A 70 -20.36 -1.27 -0.92
CA ARG A 70 -19.42 -0.50 -1.72
C ARG A 70 -18.00 -0.56 -1.14
N ILE A 71 -17.02 -0.52 -2.01
CA ILE A 71 -15.61 -0.28 -1.68
C ILE A 71 -15.11 0.81 -2.63
N ASP A 72 -14.91 2.01 -2.10
CA ASP A 72 -14.52 3.17 -2.89
C ASP A 72 -13.01 3.28 -3.08
N ALA A 73 -12.27 2.75 -2.11
CA ALA A 73 -10.82 2.73 -2.19
C ALA A 73 -10.24 1.44 -1.58
N LEU A 74 -9.24 0.90 -2.25
CA LEU A 74 -8.34 -0.13 -1.76
C LEU A 74 -6.95 0.48 -1.64
N VAL A 75 -6.38 0.46 -0.43
CA VAL A 75 -5.00 0.86 -0.18
C VAL A 75 -4.19 -0.36 0.23
N ILE A 76 -3.15 -0.68 -0.53
CA ILE A 76 -2.28 -1.83 -0.26
C ILE A 76 -0.96 -1.30 0.30
N SER A 77 -0.90 -1.26 1.63
CA SER A 77 0.27 -0.86 2.42
C SER A 77 1.01 -2.06 3.02
N ALA A 78 0.38 -3.23 3.02
CA ALA A 78 1.04 -4.47 3.41
C ALA A 78 2.23 -4.77 2.51
N GLY A 79 3.31 -5.21 3.10
CA GLY A 79 4.55 -5.55 2.42
C GLY A 79 5.70 -5.64 3.41
N GLY A 80 6.85 -6.04 2.93
CA GLY A 80 8.08 -6.13 3.71
C GLY A 80 9.13 -5.14 3.20
N ALA A 81 10.21 -5.02 3.96
CA ALA A 81 11.44 -4.44 3.52
C ALA A 81 12.58 -5.32 4.04
N MET A 82 13.36 -5.87 3.13
CA MET A 82 14.43 -6.79 3.44
C MET A 82 15.67 -6.39 2.64
N ASN A 83 16.59 -5.71 3.31
CA ASN A 83 17.87 -5.35 2.72
C ASN A 83 18.92 -6.41 3.05
N GLY A 84 19.96 -6.44 2.26
CA GLY A 84 21.12 -7.28 2.45
C GLY A 84 21.78 -7.61 1.12
N ARG A 85 23.06 -7.93 1.19
CA ARG A 85 23.81 -8.45 0.04
C ARG A 85 23.15 -9.75 -0.43
N LEU A 86 23.24 -10.04 -1.72
CA LEU A 86 22.62 -11.21 -2.33
C LEU A 86 22.97 -12.52 -1.60
N GLU A 87 24.22 -12.65 -1.18
CA GLU A 87 24.75 -13.81 -0.47
C GLU A 87 24.41 -13.87 1.03
N SER A 88 23.80 -12.81 1.59
CA SER A 88 23.50 -12.72 3.03
C SER A 88 22.29 -13.55 3.47
N LYS A 89 21.55 -14.08 2.53
CA LYS A 89 20.35 -14.89 2.75
C LYS A 89 20.32 -16.08 1.80
N THR A 90 19.57 -17.09 2.18
CA THR A 90 19.32 -18.25 1.33
C THR A 90 18.41 -17.89 0.15
N MET A 91 18.45 -18.68 -0.93
CA MET A 91 17.53 -18.50 -2.05
C MET A 91 16.08 -18.69 -1.62
N GLU A 92 15.79 -19.60 -0.68
CA GLU A 92 14.46 -19.80 -0.14
C GLU A 92 13.91 -18.54 0.56
N GLU A 93 14.74 -17.86 1.35
CA GLU A 93 14.36 -16.59 1.99
C GLU A 93 14.05 -15.51 0.95
N TRP A 94 14.87 -15.41 -0.11
CA TRP A 94 14.64 -14.45 -1.19
C TRP A 94 13.42 -14.80 -2.01
N ASP A 95 13.18 -16.07 -2.36
CA ASP A 95 12.01 -16.52 -3.11
C ASP A 95 10.72 -16.23 -2.34
N ASN A 96 10.71 -16.52 -1.04
CA ASN A 96 9.59 -16.21 -0.16
C ASN A 96 9.33 -14.70 -0.12
N TYR A 97 10.36 -13.90 0.03
CA TYR A 97 10.21 -12.45 0.06
C TYR A 97 9.69 -11.90 -1.27
N TYR A 98 10.31 -12.31 -2.38
CA TYR A 98 9.94 -11.87 -3.73
C TYR A 98 8.49 -12.25 -4.07
N SER A 99 8.14 -13.51 -3.87
CA SER A 99 6.81 -14.02 -4.17
C SER A 99 5.74 -13.36 -3.31
N ASN A 100 5.98 -13.29 -2.02
CA ASN A 100 5.00 -12.79 -1.06
C ASN A 100 4.70 -11.31 -1.28
N ASP A 101 5.70 -10.46 -1.41
CA ASP A 101 5.50 -9.01 -1.52
C ASP A 101 4.80 -8.60 -2.82
N THR A 102 5.09 -9.31 -3.92
CA THR A 102 4.49 -9.04 -5.24
C THR A 102 3.09 -9.67 -5.35
N LEU A 103 2.95 -10.95 -4.96
CA LEU A 103 1.68 -11.67 -5.05
C LEU A 103 0.61 -11.09 -4.13
N LEU A 104 0.99 -10.50 -3.01
CA LEU A 104 0.05 -9.84 -2.11
C LEU A 104 -0.74 -8.74 -2.82
N VAL A 105 -0.08 -7.91 -3.62
CA VAL A 105 -0.75 -6.85 -4.39
C VAL A 105 -1.73 -7.45 -5.39
N LEU A 106 -1.30 -8.46 -6.15
CA LEU A 106 -2.14 -9.12 -7.15
C LEU A 106 -3.35 -9.80 -6.52
N ARG A 107 -3.13 -10.59 -5.47
CA ARG A 107 -4.17 -11.34 -4.76
C ARG A 107 -5.22 -10.40 -4.17
N THR A 108 -4.79 -9.42 -3.38
CA THR A 108 -5.70 -8.48 -2.73
C THR A 108 -6.53 -7.70 -3.75
N THR A 109 -5.87 -7.20 -4.81
CA THR A 109 -6.56 -6.52 -5.89
C THR A 109 -7.56 -7.43 -6.58
N ARG A 110 -7.16 -8.63 -6.99
CA ARG A 110 -8.02 -9.56 -7.74
C ARG A 110 -9.29 -9.93 -6.97
N ILE A 111 -9.18 -10.20 -5.67
CA ILE A 111 -10.33 -10.60 -4.85
C ILE A 111 -11.31 -9.44 -4.65
N LEU A 112 -10.80 -8.22 -4.42
CA LEU A 112 -11.66 -7.05 -4.17
C LEU A 112 -12.15 -6.36 -5.46
N LEU A 113 -11.55 -6.67 -6.62
CA LEU A 113 -11.86 -6.04 -7.89
C LEU A 113 -13.35 -6.10 -8.30
N PRO A 114 -14.09 -7.21 -8.10
CA PRO A 114 -15.52 -7.25 -8.42
C PRO A 114 -16.31 -6.15 -7.70
N ARG A 115 -16.08 -5.94 -6.41
CA ARG A 115 -16.78 -4.92 -5.63
C ARG A 115 -16.32 -3.50 -5.99
N LEU A 116 -15.05 -3.31 -6.32
CA LEU A 116 -14.55 -2.04 -6.84
C LEU A 116 -15.23 -1.66 -8.18
N ARG A 117 -15.43 -2.64 -9.08
CA ARG A 117 -16.15 -2.48 -10.35
C ARG A 117 -17.59 -2.04 -10.14
N GLU A 118 -18.33 -2.79 -9.31
CA GLU A 118 -19.72 -2.45 -8.96
C GLU A 118 -19.81 -1.07 -8.31
N THR A 119 -18.86 -0.72 -7.46
CA THR A 119 -18.80 0.61 -6.84
C THR A 119 -18.55 1.70 -7.89
N ALA A 120 -17.58 1.50 -8.77
CA ALA A 120 -17.25 2.45 -9.83
C ALA A 120 -18.42 2.66 -10.80
N GLU A 121 -19.11 1.59 -11.17
CA GLU A 121 -20.30 1.65 -12.03
C GLU A 121 -21.45 2.41 -11.35
N ARG A 122 -21.75 2.10 -10.10
CA ARG A 122 -22.90 2.66 -9.37
C ARG A 122 -22.66 4.07 -8.83
N TYR A 123 -21.44 4.37 -8.38
CA TYR A 123 -21.11 5.61 -7.68
C TYR A 123 -20.13 6.51 -8.42
N GLY A 124 -19.68 6.09 -9.60
CA GLY A 124 -18.94 6.89 -10.55
C GLY A 124 -17.43 6.68 -10.57
N ILE A 125 -16.83 6.24 -9.46
CA ILE A 125 -15.38 6.03 -9.36
C ILE A 125 -15.01 5.07 -8.23
N ALA A 126 -13.92 4.31 -8.39
CA ALA A 126 -13.22 3.62 -7.32
C ALA A 126 -11.70 3.78 -7.48
N ASP A 127 -10.95 3.57 -6.40
CA ASP A 127 -9.52 3.79 -6.37
C ASP A 127 -8.74 2.56 -5.87
N ILE A 128 -7.58 2.32 -6.46
CA ILE A 128 -6.57 1.36 -5.99
C ILE A 128 -5.28 2.13 -5.76
N VAL A 129 -4.73 2.05 -4.56
CA VAL A 129 -3.46 2.68 -4.20
C VAL A 129 -2.46 1.60 -3.78
N VAL A 130 -1.37 1.48 -4.52
CA VAL A 130 -0.27 0.56 -4.21
C VAL A 130 0.85 1.37 -3.56
N MET A 131 1.21 1.03 -2.33
CA MET A 131 2.38 1.62 -1.70
C MET A 131 3.64 1.00 -2.31
N GLY A 132 4.44 1.82 -2.95
CA GLY A 132 5.70 1.47 -3.57
C GLY A 132 6.90 2.05 -2.83
N SER A 133 8.04 2.05 -3.48
CA SER A 133 9.29 2.60 -2.96
C SER A 133 10.11 3.23 -4.09
N ILE A 134 10.88 4.26 -3.74
CA ILE A 134 11.91 4.80 -4.63
C ILE A 134 12.99 3.76 -4.98
N ALA A 135 13.17 2.73 -4.15
CA ALA A 135 14.06 1.61 -4.46
C ALA A 135 13.68 0.88 -5.76
N GLY A 136 12.46 1.07 -6.26
CA GLY A 136 12.04 0.53 -7.56
C GLY A 136 12.54 1.33 -8.77
N THR A 137 13.09 2.52 -8.55
CA THR A 137 13.59 3.41 -9.62
C THR A 137 15.04 3.85 -9.38
N THR A 138 15.49 3.79 -8.13
CA THR A 138 16.83 4.22 -7.72
C THR A 138 17.58 3.04 -7.11
N ALA A 139 18.80 2.78 -7.60
CA ALA A 139 19.63 1.71 -7.09
C ALA A 139 20.30 2.10 -5.77
N PHE A 140 20.35 1.15 -4.84
CA PHE A 140 21.01 1.27 -3.55
C PHE A 140 21.97 0.11 -3.32
N GLU A 141 22.98 0.34 -2.51
CA GLU A 141 23.82 -0.74 -1.99
C GLU A 141 22.97 -1.72 -1.17
N ASP A 142 23.29 -3.00 -1.23
CA ASP A 142 22.64 -4.09 -0.49
C ASP A 142 21.13 -4.21 -0.72
N ALA A 143 20.62 -3.74 -1.86
CA ALA A 143 19.19 -3.70 -2.18
C ALA A 143 18.82 -4.42 -3.48
N ALA A 144 19.65 -5.31 -4.00
CA ALA A 144 19.39 -5.97 -5.29
C ALA A 144 18.00 -6.64 -5.34
N VAL A 145 17.63 -7.41 -4.31
CA VAL A 145 16.33 -8.07 -4.25
C VAL A 145 15.24 -7.07 -3.86
N TYR A 146 15.46 -6.24 -2.84
CA TYR A 146 14.49 -5.22 -2.44
C TYR A 146 14.15 -4.24 -3.57
N GLY A 147 15.17 -3.77 -4.29
CA GLY A 147 14.97 -2.86 -5.44
C GLY A 147 14.16 -3.52 -6.56
N SER A 148 14.45 -4.79 -6.89
CA SER A 148 13.72 -5.51 -7.93
C SER A 148 12.25 -5.75 -7.56
N ILE A 149 11.96 -6.09 -6.30
CA ILE A 149 10.60 -6.23 -5.78
C ILE A 149 9.87 -4.88 -5.81
N SER A 150 10.52 -3.82 -5.35
CA SER A 150 9.97 -2.47 -5.38
C SER A 150 9.65 -2.03 -6.81
N ALA A 151 10.52 -2.34 -7.78
CA ALA A 151 10.26 -2.09 -9.20
C ALA A 151 9.03 -2.86 -9.71
N ALA A 152 8.89 -4.13 -9.32
CA ALA A 152 7.73 -4.93 -9.68
C ALA A 152 6.43 -4.34 -9.09
N ARG A 153 6.43 -3.91 -7.81
CA ARG A 153 5.27 -3.26 -7.19
C ARG A 153 4.91 -1.93 -7.85
N ASN A 154 5.91 -1.10 -8.15
CA ASN A 154 5.69 0.16 -8.85
C ASN A 154 5.07 -0.09 -10.24
N ALA A 155 5.60 -1.06 -10.97
CA ALA A 155 5.10 -1.45 -12.28
C ALA A 155 3.66 -2.00 -12.22
N LEU A 156 3.31 -2.78 -11.19
CA LEU A 156 1.95 -3.30 -11.03
C LEU A 156 0.92 -2.18 -10.94
N GLY A 157 1.18 -1.13 -10.14
CA GLY A 157 0.25 0.00 -10.04
C GLY A 157 0.06 0.71 -11.38
N GLU A 158 1.12 0.88 -12.17
CA GLU A 158 1.04 1.49 -13.49
C GLU A 158 0.29 0.61 -14.49
N GLN A 159 0.54 -0.71 -14.50
CA GLN A 159 -0.17 -1.64 -15.39
C GLN A 159 -1.65 -1.74 -15.03
N LEU A 160 -2.00 -1.82 -13.75
CA LEU A 160 -3.39 -1.79 -13.29
C LEU A 160 -4.11 -0.50 -13.75
N ARG A 161 -3.44 0.64 -13.72
CA ARG A 161 -4.00 1.90 -14.23
C ARG A 161 -4.41 1.80 -15.70
N LEU A 162 -3.56 1.20 -16.53
CA LEU A 162 -3.85 1.03 -17.96
C LEU A 162 -4.94 0.00 -18.20
N GLU A 163 -4.90 -1.12 -17.49
CA GLU A 163 -5.86 -2.20 -17.62
C GLU A 163 -7.28 -1.75 -17.22
N LEU A 164 -7.41 -1.01 -16.13
CA LEU A 164 -8.69 -0.63 -15.53
C LEU A 164 -9.22 0.74 -15.97
N ARG A 165 -8.51 1.47 -16.85
CA ARG A 165 -8.87 2.84 -17.24
C ARG A 165 -10.28 3.01 -17.82
N GLY A 166 -10.80 1.97 -18.49
CA GLY A 166 -12.15 1.97 -19.07
C GLY A 166 -13.27 1.65 -18.08
N GLU A 167 -12.92 1.26 -16.87
CA GLU A 167 -13.85 0.77 -15.84
C GLU A 167 -14.13 1.77 -14.74
N ARG A 168 -13.70 3.05 -14.91
CA ARG A 168 -13.77 4.11 -13.89
C ARG A 168 -13.07 3.71 -12.57
N ILE A 169 -12.01 2.93 -12.67
CA ILE A 169 -11.13 2.56 -11.55
C ILE A 169 -9.79 3.26 -11.77
N ARG A 170 -9.40 4.10 -10.83
CA ARG A 170 -8.09 4.76 -10.84
C ARG A 170 -7.11 3.92 -10.04
N ALA A 171 -6.06 3.42 -10.66
CA ALA A 171 -4.94 2.83 -9.95
C ALA A 171 -3.76 3.79 -9.93
N ARG A 172 -3.03 3.81 -8.82
CA ARG A 172 -1.84 4.63 -8.63
C ARG A 172 -0.82 3.95 -7.74
N THR A 173 0.44 4.31 -7.96
CA THR A 173 1.54 3.96 -7.07
C THR A 173 2.01 5.21 -6.32
N ILE A 174 2.28 5.06 -5.04
CA ILE A 174 2.95 6.06 -4.23
C ILE A 174 4.30 5.47 -3.81
N ALA A 175 5.34 5.85 -4.52
CA ALA A 175 6.72 5.44 -4.24
C ALA A 175 7.31 6.36 -3.17
N THR A 176 7.56 5.82 -1.98
CA THR A 176 8.04 6.62 -0.86
C THR A 176 9.56 6.52 -0.73
N GLY A 177 10.17 7.64 -0.34
CA GLY A 177 11.49 7.66 0.27
C GLY A 177 11.45 7.15 1.70
N TYR A 178 12.35 7.67 2.52
CA TYR A 178 12.41 7.25 3.91
C TYR A 178 11.22 7.78 4.74
N VAL A 179 10.41 6.85 5.24
CA VAL A 179 9.28 7.13 6.15
C VAL A 179 9.56 6.47 7.49
N GLU A 180 9.46 7.21 8.57
CA GLU A 180 9.65 6.68 9.93
C GLU A 180 8.48 5.78 10.32
N THR A 181 8.68 4.48 10.24
CA THR A 181 7.67 3.44 10.56
C THR A 181 8.28 2.37 11.47
N PRO A 182 7.45 1.52 12.13
CA PRO A 182 7.97 0.35 12.82
C PRO A 182 8.78 -0.60 11.92
N LEU A 183 8.44 -0.66 10.64
CA LEU A 183 9.19 -1.45 9.66
C LEU A 183 10.59 -0.89 9.44
N THR A 184 10.71 0.40 9.12
CA THR A 184 12.00 1.04 8.84
C THR A 184 12.90 1.12 10.09
N LYS A 185 12.32 1.23 11.29
CA LYS A 185 13.07 1.18 12.56
C LYS A 185 13.71 -0.18 12.84
N ARG A 186 13.17 -1.28 12.29
CA ARG A 186 13.76 -2.62 12.42
C ARG A 186 14.85 -2.91 11.38
N MET A 187 14.86 -2.14 10.31
CA MET A 187 15.92 -2.25 9.30
C MET A 187 17.19 -1.63 9.89
N SER A 188 18.32 -2.33 9.74
CA SER A 188 19.63 -1.81 10.15
C SER A 188 20.07 -0.72 9.17
N MET A 189 19.48 0.48 9.31
CA MET A 189 19.60 1.57 8.35
C MET A 189 20.61 2.64 8.76
N ASN A 190 21.55 2.33 9.64
CA ASN A 190 22.49 3.33 10.16
C ASN A 190 23.21 4.15 9.08
N ALA A 191 23.64 3.51 7.98
CA ALA A 191 24.28 4.21 6.89
C ALA A 191 23.29 5.04 6.04
N VAL A 192 22.07 4.55 5.86
CA VAL A 192 21.03 5.21 5.07
C VAL A 192 20.41 6.37 5.85
N THR A 193 20.18 6.22 7.15
CA THR A 193 19.68 7.30 8.02
C THR A 193 20.67 8.44 8.17
N GLU A 194 21.97 8.15 8.22
CA GLU A 194 23.00 9.18 8.23
C GLU A 194 23.09 9.95 6.91
N GLN A 195 22.86 9.27 5.76
CA GLN A 195 22.85 9.90 4.44
C GLN A 195 21.52 10.60 4.10
N MET A 196 20.39 10.11 4.60
CA MET A 196 19.07 10.65 4.30
C MET A 196 18.73 11.95 5.01
N GLY A 197 19.60 12.38 5.92
CA GLY A 197 19.36 13.59 6.68
C GLY A 197 18.33 13.39 7.80
N GLN A 198 18.20 14.39 8.60
CA GLN A 198 17.63 14.30 9.93
C GLN A 198 16.10 14.40 10.02
N ASP A 199 15.40 14.55 8.89
CA ASP A 199 13.94 14.77 8.89
C ASP A 199 13.23 13.73 8.02
N PRO A 200 12.94 12.52 8.53
CA PRO A 200 12.18 11.51 7.79
C PRO A 200 10.74 11.97 7.57
N LEU A 201 10.12 11.46 6.50
CA LEU A 201 8.67 11.58 6.35
C LEU A 201 7.98 10.83 7.51
N ARG A 202 6.82 11.33 7.88
CA ARG A 202 5.95 10.66 8.85
C ARG A 202 4.85 9.90 8.10
N PRO A 203 4.34 8.81 8.66
CA PRO A 203 3.22 8.07 8.06
C PRO A 203 2.03 8.96 7.67
N ARG A 204 1.71 9.97 8.48
CA ARG A 204 0.63 10.94 8.21
C ARG A 204 0.87 11.77 6.93
N ASP A 205 2.13 12.08 6.60
CA ASP A 205 2.45 12.86 5.40
C ASP A 205 2.06 12.08 4.15
N ILE A 206 2.27 10.75 4.17
CA ILE A 206 1.84 9.85 3.11
C ILE A 206 0.32 9.67 3.09
N ALA A 207 -0.31 9.59 4.27
CA ALA A 207 -1.77 9.48 4.37
C ALA A 207 -2.48 10.70 3.73
N GLU A 208 -1.97 11.91 3.91
CA GLU A 208 -2.49 13.12 3.25
C GLU A 208 -2.39 13.02 1.71
N ILE A 209 -1.28 12.51 1.18
CA ILE A 209 -1.10 12.29 -0.28
C ILE A 209 -2.09 11.25 -0.81
N VAL A 210 -2.28 10.13 -0.09
CA VAL A 210 -3.28 9.11 -0.44
C VAL A 210 -4.66 9.73 -0.50
N HIS A 211 -5.07 10.43 0.58
CA HIS A 211 -6.40 11.04 0.68
C HIS A 211 -6.62 12.14 -0.34
N HIS A 212 -5.61 12.97 -0.60
CA HIS A 212 -5.69 13.95 -1.70
C HIS A 212 -6.00 13.24 -3.02
N GLY A 213 -5.26 12.19 -3.35
CA GLY A 213 -5.43 11.45 -4.61
C GLY A 213 -6.81 10.83 -4.80
N ILE A 214 -7.36 10.16 -3.77
CA ILE A 214 -8.67 9.49 -3.85
C ILE A 214 -9.86 10.48 -3.79
N ASN A 215 -9.63 11.72 -3.39
CA ASN A 215 -10.64 12.77 -3.33
C ASN A 215 -10.65 13.69 -4.56
N LEU A 216 -9.78 13.50 -5.53
CA LEU A 216 -9.79 14.23 -6.79
C LEU A 216 -11.06 13.95 -7.60
N PRO A 217 -11.50 14.89 -8.46
CA PRO A 217 -12.61 14.67 -9.37
C PRO A 217 -12.43 13.37 -10.17
N PRO A 218 -13.51 12.67 -10.55
CA PRO A 218 -13.44 11.39 -11.26
C PRO A 218 -12.61 11.41 -12.55
N GLU A 219 -12.54 12.55 -13.21
CA GLU A 219 -11.81 12.74 -14.47
C GLU A 219 -10.30 12.93 -14.27
N VAL A 220 -9.87 13.13 -13.01
CA VAL A 220 -8.47 13.42 -12.70
C VAL A 220 -7.81 12.21 -12.06
N THR A 221 -6.74 11.75 -12.69
CA THR A 221 -5.88 10.70 -12.11
C THR A 221 -4.47 11.24 -11.91
N VAL A 222 -4.01 11.28 -10.66
CA VAL A 222 -2.61 11.46 -10.32
C VAL A 222 -2.03 10.07 -10.04
N HIS A 223 -1.05 9.68 -10.82
CA HIS A 223 -0.45 8.35 -10.71
C HIS A 223 1.08 8.45 -10.64
N ASN A 224 1.71 7.39 -10.15
CA ASN A 224 3.17 7.30 -10.05
C ASN A 224 3.76 8.50 -9.29
N ILE A 225 3.31 8.64 -8.05
CA ILE A 225 3.71 9.73 -7.17
C ILE A 225 4.97 9.33 -6.43
N VAL A 226 6.02 10.14 -6.52
CA VAL A 226 7.23 9.99 -5.72
C VAL A 226 7.20 11.00 -4.57
N VAL A 227 7.33 10.52 -3.33
CA VAL A 227 7.31 11.35 -2.12
C VAL A 227 8.56 11.07 -1.31
N VAL A 228 9.42 12.07 -1.17
CA VAL A 228 10.69 11.96 -0.46
C VAL A 228 10.85 13.07 0.57
N PRO A 229 11.64 12.88 1.63
CA PRO A 229 12.07 13.99 2.48
C PRO A 229 12.71 15.10 1.68
N THR A 230 12.39 16.35 1.99
CA THR A 230 12.93 17.53 1.25
C THR A 230 14.46 17.55 1.19
N LYS A 231 15.12 17.01 2.22
CA LYS A 231 16.60 16.95 2.28
C LYS A 231 17.18 15.69 1.63
N GLN A 232 16.35 14.76 1.16
CA GLN A 232 16.81 13.55 0.49
C GLN A 232 17.36 13.93 -0.89
N GLY A 233 18.64 13.75 -1.10
CA GLY A 233 19.37 14.21 -2.31
C GLY A 233 19.23 13.26 -3.52
N TRP A 234 18.42 12.18 -3.40
CA TRP A 234 18.23 11.18 -4.45
C TRP A 234 16.81 10.60 -4.39
N ALA A 235 16.25 10.32 -5.57
CA ALA A 235 14.94 9.71 -5.76
C ALA A 235 14.87 8.93 -7.08
#